data_ec6f111838fa64855ff096f6aa134cec
#
_entry.id   ec6f111838fa64855ff096f6aa134cec
#
_cell.length_a   1.000
_cell.length_b   1.000
_cell.length_c   1.000
_cell.angle_alpha   90.00
_cell.angle_beta   90.00
_cell.angle_gamma   90.00
#
_symmetry.space_group_name_H-M   'P 1'
#
loop_
_entity.id
_entity.type
_entity.pdbx_description
1 polymer ?
#
loop_
_entity_poly.entity_id
_entity_poly.type
_entity_poly.pdbx_seq_one_letter_code
_entity_poly.pdbx_strand_id
1 'polypeptide(L)'
;LGKQLDANFELADLKQATQSSTTRWPETIETPTRFGSERNALAIDEFHVPQDNPWNSWIRFGGIDFLNADQAILGSISGDVWLVSGLAERNRATTWKRFASGLYQPLGVKIVNGQIYVLGRDQITRLHDLNADGEADHYENFNNDSMVAENFHSFTLNLETDSEGNFFYAQGAPWPPTVRTPHQGILFKVSPDGTQFKSYADGLRGPNGMAIGPGDLITYSDNEGHWLPTCSLQWVRKGGFHGMKPTAHLHDQVPED
;
A
#
# COMPACT_ATOMS: atom_id res chain seq x y z
N LEU A 1 -47.33 1.85 -13.96
CA LEU A 1 -45.91 1.82 -14.38
C LEU A 1 -45.24 0.55 -13.87
N GLY A 2 -45.66 -0.64 -14.34
CA GLY A 2 -45.02 -1.92 -14.08
C GLY A 2 -44.54 -2.51 -15.41
N LYS A 3 -43.29 -2.29 -15.78
CA LYS A 3 -42.63 -3.19 -16.72
C LYS A 3 -42.42 -4.50 -15.96
N GLN A 4 -43.13 -5.57 -16.42
CA GLN A 4 -42.79 -6.93 -16.04
C GLN A 4 -41.30 -7.12 -16.35
N LEU A 5 -40.50 -7.45 -15.34
CA LEU A 5 -39.17 -8.00 -15.54
C LEU A 5 -39.35 -9.32 -16.29
N ASP A 6 -38.66 -9.48 -17.41
CA ASP A 6 -38.70 -10.68 -18.22
C ASP A 6 -38.42 -11.89 -17.31
N ALA A 7 -39.30 -12.89 -17.41
CA ALA A 7 -39.26 -14.12 -16.62
C ALA A 7 -38.08 -15.06 -16.98
N ASN A 8 -37.15 -14.63 -17.84
CA ASN A 8 -35.98 -15.36 -18.30
C ASN A 8 -34.68 -14.76 -17.79
N PHE A 9 -34.70 -14.03 -16.65
CA PHE A 9 -33.46 -13.63 -16.00
C PHE A 9 -32.85 -14.88 -15.33
N GLU A 10 -31.90 -15.53 -15.98
CA GLU A 10 -31.06 -16.54 -15.35
C GLU A 10 -30.25 -15.82 -14.27
N LEU A 11 -30.54 -16.15 -13.01
CA LEU A 11 -29.72 -15.72 -11.89
C LEU A 11 -28.29 -16.22 -12.15
N ALA A 12 -27.35 -15.32 -12.33
CA ALA A 12 -25.94 -15.70 -12.43
C ALA A 12 -25.58 -16.54 -11.19
N ASP A 13 -24.93 -17.67 -11.40
CA ASP A 13 -24.41 -18.49 -10.30
C ASP A 13 -23.26 -17.71 -9.62
N LEU A 14 -23.60 -17.01 -8.54
CA LEU A 14 -22.66 -16.22 -7.77
C LEU A 14 -21.52 -17.08 -7.21
N LYS A 15 -21.75 -18.38 -6.97
CA LYS A 15 -20.68 -19.30 -6.56
C LYS A 15 -19.68 -19.52 -7.68
N GLN A 16 -20.15 -19.62 -8.91
CA GLN A 16 -19.27 -19.74 -10.08
C GLN A 16 -18.50 -18.43 -10.32
N ALA A 17 -19.13 -17.29 -10.09
CA ALA A 17 -18.48 -15.98 -10.19
C ALA A 17 -17.40 -15.73 -9.12
N THR A 18 -17.43 -16.48 -8.00
CA THR A 18 -16.38 -16.45 -6.95
C THR A 18 -15.31 -17.53 -7.12
N GLN A 19 -15.43 -18.39 -8.12
CA GLN A 19 -14.38 -19.30 -8.53
C GLN A 19 -13.41 -18.57 -9.47
N SER A 20 -12.22 -19.14 -9.69
CA SER A 20 -11.20 -18.52 -10.55
C SER A 20 -11.76 -18.00 -11.86
N SER A 21 -11.43 -16.76 -12.18
CA SER A 21 -11.77 -16.16 -13.47
C SER A 21 -10.83 -16.64 -14.57
N THR A 22 -11.20 -16.40 -15.82
CA THR A 22 -10.24 -16.47 -16.93
C THR A 22 -9.27 -15.29 -16.81
N THR A 23 -7.99 -15.50 -17.09
CA THR A 23 -6.95 -14.45 -17.08
C THR A 23 -7.41 -13.26 -17.92
N ARG A 24 -7.47 -12.10 -17.31
CA ARG A 24 -7.89 -10.82 -17.94
C ARG A 24 -6.73 -10.11 -18.61
N TRP A 25 -5.52 -10.30 -18.07
CA TRP A 25 -4.27 -9.66 -18.53
C TRP A 25 -3.19 -10.73 -18.76
N PRO A 26 -3.34 -11.58 -19.81
CA PRO A 26 -2.42 -12.69 -20.04
C PRO A 26 -1.02 -12.22 -20.47
N GLU A 27 -0.88 -10.98 -20.93
CA GLU A 27 0.37 -10.45 -21.44
C GLU A 27 1.37 -10.25 -20.30
N THR A 28 2.62 -10.56 -20.60
CA THR A 28 3.78 -10.24 -19.80
C THR A 28 4.70 -9.29 -20.58
N ILE A 29 5.41 -8.44 -19.85
CA ILE A 29 6.36 -7.49 -20.44
C ILE A 29 7.74 -7.83 -19.91
N GLU A 30 8.72 -7.91 -20.80
CA GLU A 30 10.11 -8.07 -20.41
C GLU A 30 10.84 -6.74 -20.50
N THR A 31 11.62 -6.41 -19.47
CA THR A 31 12.46 -5.22 -19.45
C THR A 31 13.90 -5.58 -19.11
N PRO A 32 14.87 -4.81 -19.65
CA PRO A 32 16.28 -5.05 -19.33
C PRO A 32 16.58 -4.74 -17.87
N THR A 33 17.54 -5.48 -17.32
CA THR A 33 18.08 -5.25 -15.99
C THR A 33 19.56 -4.88 -16.12
N ARG A 34 19.98 -3.87 -15.39
CA ARG A 34 21.38 -3.47 -15.30
C ARG A 34 21.92 -3.76 -13.91
N PHE A 35 22.86 -4.67 -13.80
CA PHE A 35 23.46 -5.03 -12.53
C PHE A 35 24.67 -4.17 -12.20
N GLY A 36 24.74 -3.72 -10.96
CA GLY A 36 25.83 -2.93 -10.43
C GLY A 36 27.13 -3.73 -10.27
N SER A 37 28.23 -3.01 -10.19
CA SER A 37 29.54 -3.61 -9.94
C SER A 37 29.76 -3.82 -8.45
N GLU A 38 30.03 -5.05 -8.05
CA GLU A 38 30.40 -5.40 -6.66
C GLU A 38 31.80 -4.88 -6.24
N ARG A 39 32.51 -4.21 -7.15
CA ARG A 39 33.81 -3.61 -6.84
C ARG A 39 33.70 -2.30 -6.06
N ASN A 40 32.52 -1.72 -5.99
CA ASN A 40 32.24 -0.49 -5.26
C ASN A 40 31.72 -0.80 -3.85
N ALA A 41 31.73 0.20 -2.97
CA ALA A 41 31.17 0.08 -1.61
C ALA A 41 29.66 -0.25 -1.61
N LEU A 42 28.95 0.13 -2.67
CA LEU A 42 27.54 -0.18 -2.93
C LEU A 42 27.41 -0.67 -4.38
N ALA A 43 26.74 -1.80 -4.58
CA ALA A 43 26.25 -2.24 -5.88
C ALA A 43 24.81 -1.80 -6.04
N ILE A 44 24.47 -1.18 -7.17
CA ILE A 44 23.11 -0.72 -7.48
C ILE A 44 22.63 -1.49 -8.70
N ASP A 45 21.61 -2.32 -8.51
CA ASP A 45 20.92 -3.00 -9.59
C ASP A 45 19.72 -2.14 -10.04
N GLU A 46 19.59 -1.93 -11.34
CA GLU A 46 18.54 -1.10 -11.93
C GLU A 46 17.57 -1.98 -12.73
N PHE A 47 16.31 -1.99 -12.34
CA PHE A 47 15.23 -2.68 -13.04
C PHE A 47 14.42 -1.66 -13.82
N HIS A 48 14.36 -1.79 -15.13
CA HIS A 48 13.63 -0.85 -15.97
C HIS A 48 12.12 -1.09 -15.86
N VAL A 49 11.39 0.00 -15.57
CA VAL A 49 9.92 -0.02 -15.44
C VAL A 49 9.29 0.04 -16.84
N PRO A 50 8.32 -0.84 -17.18
CA PRO A 50 7.64 -0.84 -18.48
C PRO A 50 6.63 0.31 -18.60
N GLN A 51 7.13 1.54 -18.85
CA GLN A 51 6.25 2.71 -19.04
C GLN A 51 5.40 2.56 -20.30
N ASP A 52 5.96 1.97 -21.36
CA ASP A 52 5.20 1.55 -22.53
C ASP A 52 4.61 0.16 -22.28
N ASN A 53 3.31 0.09 -22.07
CA ASN A 53 2.61 -1.15 -21.77
C ASN A 53 1.23 -1.20 -22.47
N PRO A 54 0.68 -2.41 -22.74
CA PRO A 54 -0.57 -2.59 -23.50
C PRO A 54 -1.79 -1.88 -22.91
N TRP A 55 -1.75 -1.58 -21.63
CA TRP A 55 -2.87 -0.97 -20.90
C TRP A 55 -2.75 0.54 -20.75
N ASN A 56 -1.71 1.17 -21.29
CA ASN A 56 -1.39 2.59 -21.09
C ASN A 56 -1.39 2.98 -19.60
N SER A 57 -1.01 2.04 -18.74
CA SER A 57 -0.94 2.27 -17.31
C SER A 57 0.28 3.13 -16.98
N TRP A 58 0.04 4.22 -16.27
CA TRP A 58 1.14 5.05 -15.77
C TRP A 58 1.70 4.45 -14.48
N ILE A 59 2.89 3.88 -14.58
CA ILE A 59 3.49 3.14 -13.48
C ILE A 59 4.31 4.09 -12.61
N ARG A 60 3.81 4.33 -11.38
CA ARG A 60 4.50 5.06 -10.31
C ARG A 60 4.31 4.28 -9.01
N PHE A 61 5.37 3.66 -8.54
CA PHE A 61 5.29 2.78 -7.37
C PHE A 61 5.16 3.57 -6.07
N GLY A 62 4.29 3.06 -5.18
CA GLY A 62 4.07 3.55 -3.83
C GLY A 62 4.31 2.50 -2.76
N GLY A 63 4.45 1.23 -3.13
CA GLY A 63 4.72 0.13 -2.22
C GLY A 63 5.35 -1.06 -2.93
N ILE A 64 6.19 -1.79 -2.20
CA ILE A 64 6.84 -3.01 -2.66
C ILE A 64 7.02 -3.98 -1.49
N ASP A 65 6.81 -5.27 -1.75
CA ASP A 65 7.25 -6.33 -0.87
C ASP A 65 7.60 -7.59 -1.69
N PHE A 66 8.38 -8.51 -1.12
CA PHE A 66 8.93 -9.65 -1.82
C PHE A 66 8.20 -10.94 -1.47
N LEU A 67 7.71 -11.66 -2.49
CA LEU A 67 7.19 -13.03 -2.34
C LEU A 67 8.32 -14.01 -2.01
N ASN A 68 9.46 -13.81 -2.63
CA ASN A 68 10.70 -14.58 -2.45
C ASN A 68 11.88 -13.78 -3.05
N ALA A 69 13.07 -14.40 -3.10
CA ALA A 69 14.27 -13.73 -3.62
C ALA A 69 14.18 -13.32 -5.10
N ASP A 70 13.32 -13.97 -5.89
CA ASP A 70 13.18 -13.73 -7.33
C ASP A 70 11.92 -12.94 -7.72
N GLN A 71 10.97 -12.79 -6.80
CA GLN A 71 9.65 -12.20 -7.10
C GLN A 71 9.26 -11.13 -6.10
N ALA A 72 8.70 -10.04 -6.60
CA ALA A 72 8.12 -8.96 -5.80
C ALA A 72 6.73 -8.56 -6.29
N ILE A 73 5.94 -8.00 -5.38
CA ILE A 73 4.67 -7.33 -5.65
C ILE A 73 4.88 -5.83 -5.48
N LEU A 74 4.47 -5.06 -6.49
CA LEU A 74 4.58 -3.61 -6.50
C LEU A 74 3.22 -2.96 -6.71
N GLY A 75 2.84 -2.04 -5.83
CA GLY A 75 1.64 -1.22 -5.97
C GLY A 75 1.95 0.09 -6.71
N SER A 76 1.13 0.44 -7.69
CA SER A 76 1.23 1.72 -8.39
C SER A 76 0.10 2.66 -7.99
N ILE A 77 0.39 3.94 -7.77
CA ILE A 77 -0.61 4.96 -7.39
C ILE A 77 -1.74 5.10 -8.43
N SER A 78 -1.53 4.66 -9.66
CA SER A 78 -2.56 4.62 -10.71
C SER A 78 -3.62 3.53 -10.51
N GLY A 79 -3.44 2.64 -9.52
CA GLY A 79 -4.43 1.61 -9.15
C GLY A 79 -4.05 0.19 -9.54
N ASP A 80 -2.88 -0.01 -10.15
CA ASP A 80 -2.40 -1.31 -10.57
C ASP A 80 -1.46 -1.94 -9.54
N VAL A 81 -1.48 -3.27 -9.49
CA VAL A 81 -0.51 -4.09 -8.77
C VAL A 81 0.20 -4.98 -9.78
N TRP A 82 1.52 -5.04 -9.64
CA TRP A 82 2.40 -5.75 -10.56
C TRP A 82 3.13 -6.88 -9.86
N LEU A 83 3.10 -8.06 -10.46
CA LEU A 83 3.99 -9.17 -10.11
C LEU A 83 5.24 -9.05 -10.99
N VAL A 84 6.38 -8.95 -10.35
CA VAL A 84 7.69 -8.82 -11.00
C VAL A 84 8.52 -10.03 -10.68
N SER A 85 9.11 -10.66 -11.70
CA SER A 85 9.93 -11.86 -11.59
C SER A 85 11.27 -11.67 -12.30
N GLY A 86 12.26 -12.50 -11.96
CA GLY A 86 13.60 -12.42 -12.53
C GLY A 86 14.53 -11.46 -11.79
N LEU A 87 14.26 -11.22 -10.50
CA LEU A 87 15.03 -10.29 -9.67
C LEU A 87 16.36 -10.91 -9.17
N ALA A 88 16.42 -12.23 -9.01
CA ALA A 88 17.60 -12.91 -8.44
C ALA A 88 18.65 -13.28 -9.48
N GLU A 89 18.29 -13.45 -10.74
CA GLU A 89 19.19 -13.96 -11.78
C GLU A 89 19.88 -12.84 -12.56
N ARG A 90 21.19 -12.68 -12.38
CA ARG A 90 22.00 -11.58 -12.95
C ARG A 90 22.05 -11.48 -14.49
N ASN A 91 21.55 -12.42 -15.25
CA ASN A 91 21.62 -12.39 -16.72
C ASN A 91 20.22 -12.53 -17.36
N ARG A 92 19.17 -12.33 -16.59
CA ARG A 92 17.80 -12.49 -17.05
C ARG A 92 17.10 -11.15 -17.16
N ALA A 93 16.22 -11.02 -18.12
CA ALA A 93 15.30 -9.90 -18.19
C ALA A 93 14.29 -9.98 -17.02
N THR A 94 13.89 -8.83 -16.53
CA THR A 94 12.81 -8.74 -15.53
C THR A 94 11.47 -8.87 -16.25
N THR A 95 10.63 -9.78 -15.77
CA THR A 95 9.29 -10.02 -16.32
C THR A 95 8.24 -9.35 -15.44
N TRP A 96 7.35 -8.59 -16.06
CA TRP A 96 6.26 -7.85 -15.43
C TRP A 96 4.92 -8.43 -15.85
N LYS A 97 4.09 -8.77 -14.88
CA LYS A 97 2.71 -9.18 -15.09
C LYS A 97 1.77 -8.28 -14.28
N ARG A 98 0.70 -7.82 -14.91
CA ARG A 98 -0.34 -7.07 -14.21
C ARG A 98 -1.12 -8.03 -13.33
N PHE A 99 -0.91 -7.94 -12.01
CA PHE A 99 -1.51 -8.84 -11.03
C PHE A 99 -2.91 -8.42 -10.63
N ALA A 100 -3.13 -7.12 -10.44
CA ALA A 100 -4.43 -6.54 -10.07
C ALA A 100 -4.56 -5.13 -10.64
N SER A 101 -5.80 -4.62 -10.71
CA SER A 101 -6.10 -3.26 -11.16
C SER A 101 -7.37 -2.72 -10.52
N GLY A 102 -7.56 -1.41 -10.53
CA GLY A 102 -8.76 -0.74 -10.05
C GLY A 102 -8.73 -0.38 -8.56
N LEU A 103 -7.59 -0.50 -7.90
CA LEU A 103 -7.42 -0.07 -6.51
C LEU A 103 -7.30 1.46 -6.42
N TYR A 104 -7.72 2.04 -5.30
CA TYR A 104 -7.67 3.48 -5.12
C TYR A 104 -6.33 3.92 -4.54
N GLN A 105 -5.43 4.41 -5.40
CA GLN A 105 -4.12 4.97 -5.05
C GLN A 105 -3.29 4.07 -4.09
N PRO A 106 -2.88 2.87 -4.50
CA PRO A 106 -2.03 1.98 -3.70
C PRO A 106 -0.69 2.63 -3.34
N LEU A 107 -0.41 2.77 -2.04
CA LEU A 107 0.83 3.35 -1.49
C LEU A 107 1.46 2.49 -0.39
N GLY A 108 1.01 1.27 -0.25
CA GLY A 108 1.59 0.26 0.63
C GLY A 108 1.31 -1.14 0.11
N VAL A 109 2.28 -2.02 0.23
CA VAL A 109 2.16 -3.45 -0.09
C VAL A 109 2.83 -4.24 1.02
N LYS A 110 2.18 -5.30 1.48
CA LYS A 110 2.75 -6.23 2.45
C LYS A 110 2.37 -7.66 2.12
N ILE A 111 3.33 -8.56 2.27
CA ILE A 111 3.13 -9.99 2.11
C ILE A 111 3.26 -10.65 3.48
N VAL A 112 2.19 -11.30 3.92
CA VAL A 112 2.13 -12.00 5.21
C VAL A 112 1.71 -13.43 4.95
N ASN A 113 2.56 -14.40 5.28
CA ASN A 113 2.29 -15.84 5.07
C ASN A 113 1.86 -16.15 3.61
N GLY A 114 2.50 -15.52 2.64
CA GLY A 114 2.19 -15.68 1.22
C GLY A 114 0.92 -14.98 0.74
N GLN A 115 0.19 -14.28 1.62
CA GLN A 115 -0.98 -13.50 1.26
C GLN A 115 -0.56 -12.06 0.94
N ILE A 116 -1.15 -11.48 -0.11
CA ILE A 116 -0.84 -10.13 -0.59
C ILE A 116 -1.85 -9.14 -0.05
N TYR A 117 -1.36 -8.13 0.68
CA TYR A 117 -2.14 -7.02 1.21
C TYR A 117 -1.69 -5.73 0.54
N VAL A 118 -2.65 -4.94 0.10
CA VAL A 118 -2.39 -3.65 -0.56
C VAL A 118 -3.16 -2.55 0.16
N LEU A 119 -2.44 -1.54 0.61
CA LEU A 119 -3.03 -0.35 1.20
C LEU A 119 -3.39 0.64 0.10
N GLY A 120 -4.68 0.80 -0.13
CA GLY A 120 -5.25 1.90 -0.89
C GLY A 120 -5.53 3.12 0.00
N ARG A 121 -6.01 4.19 -0.60
CA ARG A 121 -6.42 5.38 0.14
C ARG A 121 -7.66 5.15 1.01
N ASP A 122 -8.45 4.15 0.67
CA ASP A 122 -9.74 3.81 1.25
C ASP A 122 -9.72 2.60 2.18
N GLN A 123 -8.79 1.66 1.95
CA GLN A 123 -8.80 0.39 2.67
C GLN A 123 -7.49 -0.39 2.54
N ILE A 124 -7.32 -1.39 3.38
CA ILE A 124 -6.41 -2.52 3.13
C ILE A 124 -7.22 -3.58 2.37
N THR A 125 -6.77 -3.89 1.16
CA THR A 125 -7.35 -4.96 0.34
C THR A 125 -6.46 -6.18 0.38
N ARG A 126 -7.01 -7.37 0.67
CA ARG A 126 -6.32 -8.64 0.49
C ARG A 126 -6.63 -9.17 -0.90
N LEU A 127 -5.59 -9.46 -1.68
CA LEU A 127 -5.71 -9.96 -3.04
C LEU A 127 -5.51 -11.48 -3.06
N HIS A 128 -6.42 -12.18 -3.71
CA HIS A 128 -6.40 -13.63 -3.82
C HIS A 128 -6.25 -14.04 -5.29
N ASP A 129 -5.20 -14.78 -5.57
CA ASP A 129 -5.01 -15.55 -6.80
C ASP A 129 -5.46 -16.99 -6.51
N LEU A 130 -6.68 -17.36 -6.93
CA LEU A 130 -7.33 -18.61 -6.56
C LEU A 130 -6.90 -19.79 -7.43
N ASN A 131 -6.41 -19.51 -8.64
CA ASN A 131 -6.01 -20.51 -9.62
C ASN A 131 -4.50 -20.55 -9.88
N ALA A 132 -3.73 -19.70 -9.20
CA ALA A 132 -2.29 -19.56 -9.31
C ALA A 132 -1.81 -19.20 -10.74
N ASP A 133 -2.58 -18.36 -11.45
CA ASP A 133 -2.20 -17.89 -12.79
C ASP A 133 -1.41 -16.57 -12.75
N GLY A 134 -1.17 -16.00 -11.56
CA GLY A 134 -0.47 -14.74 -11.35
C GLY A 134 -1.34 -13.51 -11.59
N GLU A 135 -2.67 -13.65 -11.43
CA GLU A 135 -3.65 -12.58 -11.46
C GLU A 135 -4.62 -12.71 -10.28
N ALA A 136 -5.00 -11.61 -9.67
CA ALA A 136 -5.94 -11.63 -8.56
C ALA A 136 -7.38 -11.86 -9.05
N ASP A 137 -7.99 -12.97 -8.63
CA ASP A 137 -9.38 -13.33 -8.91
C ASP A 137 -10.36 -12.65 -7.97
N HIS A 138 -9.97 -12.45 -6.71
CA HIS A 138 -10.84 -11.92 -5.66
C HIS A 138 -10.14 -10.84 -4.84
N TYR A 139 -10.85 -9.74 -4.62
CA TYR A 139 -10.42 -8.57 -3.84
C TYR A 139 -11.26 -8.55 -2.56
N GLU A 140 -10.64 -8.88 -1.45
CA GLU A 140 -11.28 -8.90 -0.14
C GLU A 140 -11.03 -7.57 0.57
N ASN A 141 -12.10 -6.94 1.05
CA ASN A 141 -11.98 -5.85 2.00
C ASN A 141 -11.46 -6.42 3.34
N PHE A 142 -10.19 -6.20 3.65
CA PHE A 142 -9.59 -6.66 4.88
C PHE A 142 -9.86 -5.71 6.04
N ASN A 143 -9.71 -4.40 5.81
CA ASN A 143 -10.07 -3.36 6.77
C ASN A 143 -10.27 -2.02 6.05
N ASN A 144 -11.39 -1.33 6.32
CA ASN A 144 -11.75 -0.01 5.77
C ASN A 144 -12.21 0.99 6.83
N ASP A 145 -11.77 0.84 8.07
CA ASP A 145 -12.19 1.67 9.19
C ASP A 145 -11.62 3.10 9.13
N SER A 146 -10.53 3.33 8.38
CA SER A 146 -9.99 4.67 8.22
C SER A 146 -10.85 5.51 7.29
N MET A 147 -11.09 6.76 7.68
CA MET A 147 -11.84 7.72 6.87
C MET A 147 -11.00 8.23 5.72
N VAL A 148 -11.54 8.19 4.52
CA VAL A 148 -10.92 8.83 3.36
C VAL A 148 -10.99 10.35 3.53
N ALA A 149 -9.83 10.99 3.47
CA ALA A 149 -9.75 12.44 3.47
C ALA A 149 -9.76 12.99 2.04
N GLU A 150 -10.55 14.05 1.80
CA GLU A 150 -10.61 14.72 0.50
C GLU A 150 -9.34 15.50 0.16
N ASN A 151 -8.51 15.78 1.16
CA ASN A 151 -7.32 16.61 1.00
C ASN A 151 -6.22 15.89 0.21
N PHE A 152 -5.62 16.59 -0.74
CA PHE A 152 -4.57 16.06 -1.61
C PHE A 152 -3.36 15.52 -0.84
N HIS A 153 -2.95 16.14 0.28
CA HIS A 153 -1.79 15.73 1.05
C HIS A 153 -2.06 14.59 2.06
N SER A 154 -3.34 14.27 2.30
CA SER A 154 -3.73 13.24 3.28
C SER A 154 -3.77 11.85 2.63
N PHE A 155 -2.65 11.42 2.05
CA PHE A 155 -2.50 10.05 1.57
C PHE A 155 -2.42 9.06 2.73
N THR A 156 -2.89 7.84 2.51
CA THR A 156 -2.52 6.67 3.32
C THR A 156 -1.21 6.11 2.79
N LEU A 157 -0.23 5.94 3.67
CA LEU A 157 1.16 5.68 3.30
C LEU A 157 1.71 4.51 4.08
N ASN A 158 2.56 3.74 3.41
CA ASN A 158 3.24 2.56 3.94
C ASN A 158 2.27 1.43 4.32
N LEU A 159 2.76 0.25 4.52
CA LEU A 159 2.05 -0.86 5.15
C LEU A 159 3.10 -1.82 5.70
N GLU A 160 3.20 -1.90 7.01
CA GLU A 160 4.18 -2.73 7.70
C GLU A 160 3.51 -3.63 8.72
N THR A 161 4.22 -4.67 9.18
CA THR A 161 3.71 -5.58 10.21
C THR A 161 4.71 -5.74 11.35
N ASP A 162 4.19 -5.83 12.59
CA ASP A 162 4.97 -6.21 13.76
C ASP A 162 5.13 -7.74 13.86
N SER A 163 5.88 -8.20 14.86
CA SER A 163 6.13 -9.62 15.10
C SER A 163 4.88 -10.44 15.50
N GLU A 164 3.82 -9.76 15.94
CA GLU A 164 2.51 -10.33 16.24
C GLU A 164 1.59 -10.40 15.00
N GLY A 165 2.02 -9.84 13.86
CA GLY A 165 1.25 -9.77 12.62
C GLY A 165 0.24 -8.63 12.55
N ASN A 166 0.30 -7.67 13.47
CA ASN A 166 -0.53 -6.46 13.34
C ASN A 166 -0.01 -5.58 12.22
N PHE A 167 -0.91 -4.99 11.46
CA PHE A 167 -0.58 -4.05 10.39
C PHE A 167 -0.48 -2.62 10.92
N PHE A 168 0.47 -1.89 10.36
CA PHE A 168 0.65 -0.47 10.63
C PHE A 168 0.69 0.31 9.33
N TYR A 169 0.00 1.44 9.31
CA TYR A 169 0.05 2.41 8.21
C TYR A 169 -0.30 3.80 8.73
N ALA A 170 0.01 4.83 7.96
CA ALA A 170 -0.23 6.20 8.38
C ALA A 170 -1.08 6.97 7.37
N GLN A 171 -1.91 7.90 7.84
CA GLN A 171 -2.54 8.91 7.01
C GLN A 171 -1.86 10.26 7.26
N GLY A 172 -1.44 10.93 6.18
CA GLY A 172 -0.80 12.23 6.25
C GLY A 172 -1.74 13.34 6.72
N ALA A 173 -1.15 14.43 7.25
CA ALA A 173 -1.86 15.63 7.60
C ALA A 173 -2.38 16.39 6.37
N PRO A 174 -3.41 17.22 6.51
CA PRO A 174 -3.89 18.07 5.43
C PRO A 174 -2.94 19.26 5.17
N TRP A 175 -2.98 19.78 3.95
CA TRP A 175 -2.37 21.06 3.62
C TRP A 175 -3.32 21.88 2.73
N PRO A 176 -3.68 23.11 3.08
CA PRO A 176 -3.38 23.82 4.34
C PRO A 176 -3.80 23.05 5.58
N PRO A 177 -3.22 23.34 6.77
CA PRO A 177 -3.37 22.53 7.97
C PRO A 177 -4.76 22.65 8.62
N THR A 178 -5.82 22.48 7.83
CA THR A 178 -7.19 22.46 8.30
C THR A 178 -7.69 21.02 8.33
N VAL A 179 -7.69 20.43 9.52
CA VAL A 179 -8.14 19.06 9.75
C VAL A 179 -9.64 18.94 9.50
N ARG A 180 -10.06 17.93 8.75
CA ARG A 180 -11.46 17.65 8.41
C ARG A 180 -11.95 16.30 8.87
N THR A 181 -11.01 15.38 9.13
CA THR A 181 -11.32 14.05 9.66
C THR A 181 -10.40 13.73 10.83
N PRO A 182 -10.85 12.94 11.81
CA PRO A 182 -10.06 12.57 12.98
C PRO A 182 -8.90 11.63 12.66
N HIS A 183 -8.76 11.18 11.40
CA HIS A 183 -7.74 10.24 10.98
C HIS A 183 -6.54 10.89 10.29
N GLN A 184 -6.63 12.17 9.95
CA GLN A 184 -5.52 12.90 9.35
C GLN A 184 -4.35 13.08 10.32
N GLY A 185 -3.14 12.72 9.90
CA GLY A 185 -1.92 12.79 10.71
C GLY A 185 -1.78 11.70 11.77
N ILE A 186 -2.43 10.55 11.56
CA ILE A 186 -2.45 9.42 12.49
C ILE A 186 -1.66 8.24 11.92
N LEU A 187 -0.91 7.57 12.79
CA LEU A 187 -0.45 6.20 12.58
C LEU A 187 -1.47 5.24 13.18
N PHE A 188 -1.90 4.27 12.40
CA PHE A 188 -2.88 3.26 12.80
C PHE A 188 -2.24 1.90 13.05
N LYS A 189 -2.89 1.12 13.92
CA LYS A 189 -2.65 -0.30 14.14
C LYS A 189 -3.92 -1.07 13.81
N VAL A 190 -3.83 -2.09 12.95
CA VAL A 190 -4.91 -3.03 12.61
C VAL A 190 -4.50 -4.42 13.06
N SER A 191 -5.45 -5.17 13.67
CA SER A 191 -5.17 -6.54 14.12
C SER A 191 -4.88 -7.50 12.96
N PRO A 192 -4.22 -8.66 13.23
CA PRO A 192 -3.87 -9.64 12.19
C PRO A 192 -5.06 -10.20 11.42
N ASP A 193 -6.25 -10.15 12.01
CA ASP A 193 -7.52 -10.58 11.40
C ASP A 193 -8.33 -9.46 10.78
N GLY A 194 -7.82 -8.22 10.81
CA GLY A 194 -8.47 -7.04 10.24
C GLY A 194 -9.64 -6.47 11.06
N THR A 195 -10.02 -7.10 12.19
CA THR A 195 -11.25 -6.76 12.91
C THR A 195 -11.11 -5.62 13.92
N GLN A 196 -9.89 -5.26 14.32
CA GLN A 196 -9.62 -4.18 15.25
C GLN A 196 -8.77 -3.09 14.59
N PHE A 197 -9.25 -1.87 14.65
CA PHE A 197 -8.59 -0.68 14.15
C PHE A 197 -8.39 0.32 15.30
N LYS A 198 -7.19 0.86 15.46
CA LYS A 198 -6.85 1.79 16.54
C LYS A 198 -5.85 2.84 16.08
N SER A 199 -6.04 4.07 16.54
CA SER A 199 -5.01 5.09 16.48
C SER A 199 -3.84 4.69 17.39
N TYR A 200 -2.62 4.78 16.89
CA TYR A 200 -1.41 4.37 17.59
C TYR A 200 -0.55 5.56 18.02
N ALA A 201 -0.39 6.54 17.14
CA ALA A 201 0.32 7.79 17.39
C ALA A 201 -0.28 8.90 16.50
N ASP A 202 -0.04 10.16 16.84
CA ASP A 202 -0.59 11.31 16.11
C ASP A 202 0.44 12.42 15.85
N GLY A 203 -0.03 13.51 15.27
CA GLY A 203 0.83 14.66 14.96
C GLY A 203 1.80 14.42 13.80
N LEU A 204 1.50 13.44 12.92
CA LEU A 204 2.28 13.19 11.72
C LEU A 204 1.93 14.19 10.62
N ARG A 205 2.96 14.64 9.85
CA ARG A 205 2.77 15.59 8.74
C ARG A 205 2.57 14.87 7.40
N GLY A 206 3.59 14.22 6.92
CA GLY A 206 3.60 13.47 5.65
C GLY A 206 4.52 12.27 5.79
N PRO A 207 4.10 11.27 6.61
CA PRO A 207 4.94 10.12 6.95
C PRO A 207 5.15 9.26 5.71
N ASN A 208 6.36 9.29 5.19
CA ASN A 208 6.77 8.50 4.04
C ASN A 208 8.03 7.70 4.37
N GLY A 209 8.05 6.43 4.01
CA GLY A 209 9.17 5.56 4.33
C GLY A 209 9.16 5.08 5.79
N MET A 210 8.15 4.31 6.16
CA MET A 210 8.05 3.63 7.46
C MET A 210 8.74 2.27 7.40
N ALA A 211 9.33 1.85 8.52
CA ALA A 211 9.84 0.52 8.73
C ALA A 211 9.62 0.06 10.17
N ILE A 212 9.41 -1.25 10.34
CA ILE A 212 9.38 -1.90 11.66
C ILE A 212 10.62 -2.79 11.77
N GLY A 213 11.49 -2.43 12.70
CA GLY A 213 12.76 -3.10 12.92
C GLY A 213 12.73 -4.09 14.09
N PRO A 214 13.91 -4.60 14.50
CA PRO A 214 14.02 -5.54 15.61
C PRO A 214 13.36 -5.02 16.90
N GLY A 215 12.60 -5.88 17.59
CA GLY A 215 11.87 -5.53 18.80
C GLY A 215 10.65 -4.65 18.53
N ASP A 216 10.09 -4.73 17.30
CA ASP A 216 8.93 -3.99 16.85
C ASP A 216 9.09 -2.47 16.93
N LEU A 217 10.32 -1.99 16.75
CA LEU A 217 10.63 -0.58 16.71
C LEU A 217 10.14 0.05 15.42
N ILE A 218 9.16 0.93 15.52
CA ILE A 218 8.61 1.64 14.37
C ILE A 218 9.41 2.92 14.15
N THR A 219 9.94 3.09 12.95
CA THR A 219 10.57 4.32 12.48
C THR A 219 9.88 4.82 11.22
N TYR A 220 9.85 6.13 11.02
CA TYR A 220 9.39 6.73 9.77
C TYR A 220 10.15 8.03 9.48
N SER A 221 10.24 8.37 8.21
CA SER A 221 10.66 9.71 7.79
C SER A 221 9.44 10.59 7.61
N ASP A 222 9.48 11.80 8.13
CA ASP A 222 8.41 12.77 7.96
C ASP A 222 8.81 13.88 6.98
N ASN A 223 7.85 14.40 6.26
CA ASN A 223 8.03 15.60 5.47
C ASN A 223 8.11 16.83 6.40
N GLU A 224 8.73 17.91 5.93
CA GLU A 224 8.74 19.16 6.66
C GLU A 224 7.33 19.60 7.09
N GLY A 225 7.18 19.89 8.39
CA GLY A 225 5.96 20.46 8.94
C GLY A 225 5.91 21.97 8.75
N HIS A 226 4.76 22.59 9.01
CA HIS A 226 4.67 24.05 9.01
C HIS A 226 5.38 24.71 10.22
N TRP A 227 5.77 23.92 11.20
CA TRP A 227 6.50 24.36 12.40
C TRP A 227 8.00 24.02 12.32
N LEU A 228 8.34 22.80 11.98
CA LEU A 228 9.71 22.35 11.78
C LEU A 228 10.05 22.35 10.29
N PRO A 229 10.88 23.27 9.79
CA PRO A 229 11.23 23.35 8.38
C PRO A 229 12.31 22.33 8.01
N THR A 230 12.13 21.07 8.40
CA THR A 230 13.07 19.98 8.12
C THR A 230 12.33 18.65 8.04
N CYS A 231 12.82 17.77 7.18
CA CYS A 231 12.39 16.38 7.15
C CYS A 231 13.11 15.63 8.26
N SER A 232 12.36 14.96 9.12
CA SER A 232 12.89 14.23 10.26
C SER A 232 12.82 12.72 10.09
N LEU A 233 13.77 11.99 10.67
CA LEU A 233 13.64 10.58 10.95
C LEU A 233 13.18 10.42 12.40
N GLN A 234 12.05 9.79 12.59
CA GLN A 234 11.42 9.69 13.90
C GLN A 234 11.24 8.24 14.34
N TRP A 235 11.28 8.06 15.64
CA TRP A 235 10.95 6.81 16.31
C TRP A 235 9.57 6.93 16.94
N VAL A 236 8.64 6.08 16.49
CA VAL A 236 7.25 6.10 16.93
C VAL A 236 7.07 5.30 18.21
N ARG A 237 6.39 5.91 19.17
CA ARG A 237 5.91 5.24 20.40
C ARG A 237 4.40 5.29 20.44
N LYS A 238 3.79 4.26 21.01
CA LYS A 238 2.36 4.24 21.25
C LYS A 238 1.93 5.46 22.08
N GLY A 239 0.93 6.18 21.59
CA GLY A 239 0.44 7.41 22.21
C GLY A 239 1.39 8.60 22.04
N GLY A 240 2.41 8.51 21.16
CA GLY A 240 3.35 9.60 20.91
C GLY A 240 2.74 10.68 20.02
N PHE A 241 3.09 11.95 20.31
CA PHE A 241 2.83 13.09 19.43
C PHE A 241 4.08 13.44 18.63
N HIS A 242 3.93 13.67 17.33
CA HIS A 242 5.05 13.82 16.39
C HIS A 242 5.21 15.23 15.79
N GLY A 243 4.62 16.27 16.41
CA GLY A 243 4.93 17.66 16.16
C GLY A 243 3.97 18.44 15.26
N MET A 244 3.04 17.79 14.56
CA MET A 244 2.03 18.47 13.74
C MET A 244 0.80 18.83 14.60
N LYS A 245 0.79 20.01 15.23
CA LYS A 245 -0.27 20.46 16.15
C LYS A 245 -1.70 20.28 15.64
N PRO A 246 -2.04 20.64 14.39
CA PRO A 246 -3.40 20.47 13.89
C PRO A 246 -3.91 19.03 13.89
N THR A 247 -3.04 18.04 13.97
CA THR A 247 -3.39 16.61 13.95
C THR A 247 -3.11 15.91 15.29
N ALA A 248 -3.05 16.67 16.40
CA ALA A 248 -2.86 16.16 17.76
C ALA A 248 -4.15 15.57 18.34
N HIS A 249 -4.73 14.55 17.67
CA HIS A 249 -6.04 14.00 18.02
C HIS A 249 -6.07 13.17 19.32
N LEU A 250 -4.92 12.65 19.74
CA LEU A 250 -4.75 11.83 20.95
C LEU A 250 -4.34 12.67 22.16
N HIS A 251 -4.19 14.00 21.98
CA HIS A 251 -3.69 14.90 23.01
C HIS A 251 -4.64 16.08 23.18
N ASP A 252 -5.20 16.24 24.39
CA ASP A 252 -6.13 17.32 24.70
C ASP A 252 -5.45 18.69 24.73
N GLN A 253 -4.15 18.72 25.06
CA GLN A 253 -3.34 19.93 25.09
C GLN A 253 -1.96 19.64 24.53
N VAL A 254 -1.60 20.33 23.48
CA VAL A 254 -0.24 20.37 22.94
C VAL A 254 0.38 21.69 23.38
N PRO A 255 1.59 21.67 24.01
CA PRO A 255 2.28 22.91 24.39
C PRO A 255 2.38 23.88 23.22
N GLU A 256 2.26 25.17 23.52
CA GLU A 256 2.34 26.22 22.48
C GLU A 256 3.77 26.50 22.00
N ASP A 257 4.78 25.89 22.61
CA ASP A 257 6.21 26.14 22.32
C ASP A 257 6.93 24.93 21.77
#